data_66d522241c5c01256ad402f25ecb418c
#
_entry.id   66d522241c5c01256ad402f25ecb418c
#
_cell.length_a   1.000
_cell.length_b   1.000
_cell.length_c   1.000
_cell.angle_alpha   90.00
_cell.angle_beta   90.00
_cell.angle_gamma   90.00
#
_symmetry.space_group_name_H-M   'P 1'
#
loop_
_entity.id
_entity.type
_entity.pdbx_description
1 polymer ?
#
loop_
_entity_poly.entity_id
_entity_poly.type
_entity_poly.pdbx_seq_one_letter_code
_entity_poly.pdbx_strand_id
1 'polypeptide(L)'
;MWEAELNAAIEAGLKAKEKILEIYHQKFDVEIKEDNSPVTIADKTADKIIREFLHEKFPNHAFLTEESEDDPSRLQNDFVWIVDPVDGTKDFVAKDDQFTTNIALSYKHKLVVGVVIAPARNEIYFASENNGAFYQKDGENPVKIHVNDKIDDLTVLTSVFHFNEEEAALIEKHKDRIKHIMKRGSSLKPCAIAHGLAEITYRMSPNTKEWDTAACQIILEEAGGLFVKPDGSPITYNRVDVYNREGYIAVNKKENILL
;
A
#
# COMPACT_ATOMS: atom_id res chain seq x y z
N MET A 1 2.95 17.15 -13.52
CA MET A 1 2.01 16.26 -14.24
C MET A 1 1.27 15.51 -13.15
N TRP A 2 0.11 14.96 -13.32
CA TRP A 2 -0.66 14.15 -12.35
C TRP A 2 -1.20 14.87 -11.11
N GLU A 3 -1.21 16.19 -11.04
CA GLU A 3 -1.69 16.94 -9.86
C GLU A 3 -3.21 16.79 -9.68
N ALA A 4 -3.98 16.75 -10.76
CA ALA A 4 -5.44 16.60 -10.70
C ALA A 4 -5.83 15.20 -10.18
N GLU A 5 -5.15 14.16 -10.68
CA GLU A 5 -5.38 12.77 -10.27
C GLU A 5 -4.94 12.54 -8.81
N LEU A 6 -3.78 13.10 -8.41
CA LEU A 6 -3.29 13.02 -7.04
C LEU A 6 -4.27 13.67 -6.06
N ASN A 7 -4.71 14.90 -6.35
CA ASN A 7 -5.66 15.61 -5.50
C ASN A 7 -7.00 14.88 -5.41
N ALA A 8 -7.47 14.32 -6.51
CA ALA A 8 -8.70 13.53 -6.51
C ALA A 8 -8.57 12.23 -5.70
N ALA A 9 -7.42 11.53 -5.79
CA ALA A 9 -7.17 10.34 -5.00
C ALA A 9 -7.12 10.66 -3.48
N ILE A 10 -6.46 11.76 -3.09
CA ILE A 10 -6.45 12.22 -1.69
C ILE A 10 -7.88 12.55 -1.23
N GLU A 11 -8.65 13.29 -2.02
CA GLU A 11 -10.03 13.67 -1.66
C GLU A 11 -10.94 12.46 -1.56
N ALA A 12 -10.85 11.51 -2.50
CA ALA A 12 -11.61 10.25 -2.46
C ALA A 12 -11.31 9.44 -1.19
N GLY A 13 -10.02 9.28 -0.89
CA GLY A 13 -9.59 8.55 0.30
C GLY A 13 -10.00 9.23 1.61
N LEU A 14 -9.98 10.56 1.69
CA LEU A 14 -10.44 11.31 2.86
C LEU A 14 -11.95 11.16 3.08
N LYS A 15 -12.76 11.16 2.01
CA LYS A 15 -14.20 10.88 2.09
C LYS A 15 -14.48 9.45 2.59
N ALA A 16 -13.72 8.47 2.10
CA ALA A 16 -13.80 7.10 2.57
C ALA A 16 -13.38 6.97 4.05
N LYS A 17 -12.29 7.64 4.47
CA LYS A 17 -11.79 7.68 5.85
C LYS A 17 -12.88 8.02 6.86
N GLU A 18 -13.72 9.01 6.57
CA GLU A 18 -14.82 9.41 7.48
C GLU A 18 -15.76 8.24 7.77
N LYS A 19 -16.17 7.50 6.73
CA LYS A 19 -17.07 6.36 6.87
C LYS A 19 -16.39 5.14 7.47
N ILE A 20 -15.13 4.89 7.11
CA ILE A 20 -14.32 3.83 7.71
C ILE A 20 -14.22 4.03 9.23
N LEU A 21 -13.91 5.24 9.69
CA LEU A 21 -13.81 5.56 11.13
C LEU A 21 -15.15 5.50 11.85
N GLU A 22 -16.25 5.95 11.20
CA GLU A 22 -17.58 5.80 11.75
C GLU A 22 -17.89 4.33 12.06
N ILE A 23 -17.61 3.40 11.13
CA ILE A 23 -17.80 1.97 11.31
C ILE A 23 -16.79 1.40 12.31
N TYR A 24 -15.51 1.81 12.20
CA TYR A 24 -14.45 1.36 13.09
C TYR A 24 -14.77 1.57 14.56
N HIS A 25 -15.41 2.67 14.94
CA HIS A 25 -15.77 2.99 16.32
C HIS A 25 -17.07 2.33 16.80
N GLN A 26 -17.80 1.63 15.94
CA GLN A 26 -19.01 0.91 16.27
C GLN A 26 -18.77 -0.61 16.40
N LYS A 27 -19.82 -1.35 16.75
CA LYS A 27 -19.86 -2.80 16.55
C LYS A 27 -20.26 -3.07 15.10
N PHE A 28 -19.52 -3.93 14.44
CA PHE A 28 -19.76 -4.33 13.06
C PHE A 28 -19.67 -5.85 12.92
N ASP A 29 -20.34 -6.39 11.92
CA ASP A 29 -20.26 -7.79 11.56
C ASP A 29 -19.05 -8.01 10.62
N VAL A 30 -18.43 -9.17 10.75
CA VAL A 30 -17.34 -9.62 9.90
C VAL A 30 -17.86 -10.77 9.04
N GLU A 31 -17.83 -10.59 7.72
CA GLU A 31 -18.07 -11.64 6.75
C GLU A 31 -16.74 -12.31 6.36
N ILE A 32 -16.78 -13.57 6.01
CA ILE A 32 -15.60 -14.29 5.50
C ILE A 32 -15.78 -14.54 4.01
N LYS A 33 -14.83 -14.05 3.21
CA LYS A 33 -14.80 -14.25 1.76
C LYS A 33 -14.44 -15.71 1.42
N GLU A 34 -14.61 -16.11 0.16
CA GLU A 34 -14.28 -17.46 -0.32
C GLU A 34 -12.81 -17.84 -0.12
N ASP A 35 -11.90 -16.86 -0.14
CA ASP A 35 -10.46 -17.04 0.12
C ASP A 35 -10.10 -17.05 1.63
N ASN A 36 -11.11 -17.13 2.51
CA ASN A 36 -11.01 -17.07 3.97
C ASN A 36 -10.46 -15.74 4.53
N SER A 37 -10.40 -14.67 3.76
CA SER A 37 -10.13 -13.33 4.27
C SER A 37 -11.39 -12.70 4.89
N PRO A 38 -11.25 -11.90 5.96
CA PRO A 38 -12.37 -11.13 6.49
C PRO A 38 -12.71 -9.96 5.57
N VAL A 39 -13.99 -9.59 5.53
CA VAL A 39 -14.50 -8.36 4.92
C VAL A 39 -15.57 -7.76 5.82
N THR A 40 -15.63 -6.46 5.87
CA THR A 40 -16.62 -5.73 6.67
C THR A 40 -17.43 -4.78 5.79
N ILE A 41 -18.46 -4.20 6.35
CA ILE A 41 -19.22 -3.15 5.66
C ILE A 41 -18.35 -1.90 5.38
N ALA A 42 -17.25 -1.72 6.12
CA ALA A 42 -16.33 -0.63 5.88
C ALA A 42 -15.62 -0.76 4.53
N ASP A 43 -15.17 -1.97 4.17
CA ASP A 43 -14.51 -2.28 2.90
C ASP A 43 -15.43 -1.95 1.72
N LYS A 44 -16.65 -2.49 1.74
CA LYS A 44 -17.65 -2.31 0.67
C LYS A 44 -18.11 -0.84 0.54
N THR A 45 -18.25 -0.15 1.67
CA THR A 45 -18.67 1.26 1.68
C THR A 45 -17.57 2.17 1.16
N ALA A 46 -16.33 1.95 1.59
CA ALA A 46 -15.18 2.72 1.15
C ALA A 46 -14.91 2.51 -0.34
N ASP A 47 -14.97 1.26 -0.85
CA ASP A 47 -14.86 0.96 -2.27
C ASP A 47 -15.84 1.78 -3.11
N LYS A 48 -17.14 1.75 -2.72
CA LYS A 48 -18.17 2.50 -3.42
C LYS A 48 -17.87 4.00 -3.46
N ILE A 49 -17.53 4.60 -2.32
CA ILE A 49 -17.24 6.04 -2.22
C ILE A 49 -16.06 6.42 -3.12
N ILE A 50 -14.97 5.66 -3.07
CA ILE A 50 -13.76 5.94 -3.85
C ILE A 50 -14.04 5.83 -5.34
N ARG A 51 -14.68 4.73 -5.77
CA ARG A 51 -14.98 4.51 -7.20
C ARG A 51 -15.95 5.54 -7.76
N GLU A 52 -17.06 5.83 -7.06
CA GLU A 52 -18.05 6.82 -7.52
C GLU A 52 -17.40 8.20 -7.66
N PHE A 53 -16.63 8.64 -6.69
CA PHE A 53 -15.94 9.93 -6.71
C PHE A 53 -14.90 10.04 -7.83
N LEU A 54 -14.06 9.03 -8.00
CA LEU A 54 -13.04 9.02 -9.04
C LEU A 54 -13.65 8.88 -10.44
N HIS A 55 -14.72 8.09 -10.59
CA HIS A 55 -15.41 7.93 -11.86
C HIS A 55 -16.11 9.23 -12.31
N GLU A 56 -16.69 9.99 -11.37
CA GLU A 56 -17.28 11.30 -11.68
C GLU A 56 -16.23 12.27 -12.25
N LYS A 57 -15.02 12.27 -11.68
CA LYS A 57 -13.92 13.15 -12.14
C LYS A 57 -13.19 12.63 -13.38
N PHE A 58 -13.07 11.31 -13.51
CA PHE A 58 -12.33 10.64 -14.58
C PHE A 58 -13.14 9.52 -15.22
N PRO A 59 -14.20 9.83 -15.98
CA PRO A 59 -15.15 8.84 -16.49
C PRO A 59 -14.57 7.83 -17.48
N ASN A 60 -13.40 8.13 -18.05
CA ASN A 60 -12.71 7.25 -19.00
C ASN A 60 -11.63 6.37 -18.36
N HIS A 61 -11.38 6.49 -17.05
CA HIS A 61 -10.44 5.62 -16.35
C HIS A 61 -11.13 4.32 -15.93
N ALA A 62 -10.42 3.21 -16.03
CA ALA A 62 -10.87 1.92 -15.54
C ALA A 62 -10.49 1.73 -14.05
N PHE A 63 -11.01 0.66 -13.46
CA PHE A 63 -10.79 0.32 -12.05
C PHE A 63 -10.37 -1.13 -11.89
N LEU A 64 -9.47 -1.36 -10.96
CA LEU A 64 -9.13 -2.65 -10.36
C LEU A 64 -9.21 -2.46 -8.84
N THR A 65 -10.19 -3.08 -8.19
CA THR A 65 -10.39 -2.92 -6.74
C THR A 65 -10.59 -4.27 -6.06
N GLU A 66 -10.28 -4.34 -4.76
CA GLU A 66 -10.45 -5.59 -4.03
C GLU A 66 -11.90 -6.01 -3.86
N GLU A 67 -12.84 -5.06 -3.73
CA GLU A 67 -14.22 -5.31 -3.33
C GLU A 67 -15.21 -5.33 -4.50
N SER A 68 -14.75 -5.11 -5.72
CA SER A 68 -15.58 -5.13 -6.92
C SER A 68 -15.16 -6.25 -7.86
N GLU A 69 -16.14 -6.75 -8.63
CA GLU A 69 -15.88 -7.69 -9.71
C GLU A 69 -14.91 -7.08 -10.73
N ASP A 70 -13.89 -7.84 -11.10
CA ASP A 70 -12.89 -7.41 -12.07
C ASP A 70 -13.49 -7.36 -13.48
N ASP A 71 -13.41 -6.20 -14.13
CA ASP A 71 -13.74 -6.04 -15.55
C ASP A 71 -12.46 -6.17 -16.40
N PRO A 72 -12.29 -7.27 -17.15
CA PRO A 72 -11.11 -7.47 -17.99
C PRO A 72 -10.89 -6.38 -19.06
N SER A 73 -11.90 -5.56 -19.37
CA SER A 73 -11.75 -4.42 -20.29
C SER A 73 -10.71 -3.40 -19.81
N ARG A 74 -10.43 -3.34 -18.50
CA ARG A 74 -9.37 -2.53 -17.92
C ARG A 74 -7.99 -2.80 -18.53
N LEU A 75 -7.75 -4.02 -19.01
CA LEU A 75 -6.47 -4.41 -19.63
C LEU A 75 -6.20 -3.65 -20.94
N GLN A 76 -7.21 -3.07 -21.57
CA GLN A 76 -7.13 -2.25 -22.77
C GLN A 76 -7.14 -0.74 -22.45
N ASN A 77 -7.24 -0.37 -21.16
CA ASN A 77 -7.29 1.02 -20.75
C ASN A 77 -5.91 1.49 -20.30
N ASP A 78 -5.47 2.63 -20.82
CA ASP A 78 -4.19 3.24 -20.42
C ASP A 78 -4.21 3.73 -18.97
N PHE A 79 -5.37 4.11 -18.42
CA PHE A 79 -5.55 4.67 -17.09
C PHE A 79 -6.36 3.72 -16.23
N VAL A 80 -5.74 3.16 -15.19
CA VAL A 80 -6.41 2.21 -14.28
C VAL A 80 -6.17 2.63 -12.84
N TRP A 81 -7.25 2.97 -12.13
CA TRP A 81 -7.23 3.11 -10.68
C TRP A 81 -7.13 1.74 -10.02
N ILE A 82 -6.16 1.58 -9.14
CA ILE A 82 -5.92 0.36 -8.37
C ILE A 82 -6.17 0.68 -6.91
N VAL A 83 -7.18 0.04 -6.30
CA VAL A 83 -7.72 0.45 -5.00
C VAL A 83 -7.84 -0.74 -4.04
N ASP A 84 -7.30 -0.58 -2.85
CA ASP A 84 -7.67 -1.37 -1.68
C ASP A 84 -8.38 -0.45 -0.68
N PRO A 85 -9.68 -0.61 -0.49
CA PRO A 85 -10.44 0.27 0.39
C PRO A 85 -10.04 0.16 1.86
N VAL A 86 -9.71 -1.06 2.34
CA VAL A 86 -9.29 -1.33 3.72
C VAL A 86 -8.23 -2.44 3.73
N ASP A 87 -6.99 -2.10 3.33
CA ASP A 87 -5.85 -3.01 3.47
C ASP A 87 -5.58 -3.28 4.96
N GLY A 88 -5.51 -4.56 5.31
CA GLY A 88 -5.36 -5.00 6.70
C GLY A 88 -6.70 -5.14 7.42
N THR A 89 -7.70 -5.78 6.83
CA THR A 89 -8.99 -6.03 7.48
C THR A 89 -8.83 -6.82 8.80
N LYS A 90 -7.78 -7.65 8.95
CA LYS A 90 -7.43 -8.29 10.23
C LYS A 90 -7.02 -7.26 11.29
N ASP A 91 -6.21 -6.28 10.92
CA ASP A 91 -5.80 -5.16 11.79
C ASP A 91 -7.03 -4.30 12.15
N PHE A 92 -7.91 -4.05 11.18
CA PHE A 92 -9.19 -3.36 11.40
C PHE A 92 -10.08 -4.10 12.42
N VAL A 93 -10.26 -5.40 12.26
CA VAL A 93 -11.05 -6.23 13.18
C VAL A 93 -10.40 -6.32 14.55
N ALA A 94 -9.07 -6.41 14.62
CA ALA A 94 -8.31 -6.45 15.88
C ALA A 94 -8.24 -5.11 16.60
N LYS A 95 -8.66 -4.00 15.98
CA LYS A 95 -8.62 -2.64 16.55
C LYS A 95 -7.20 -2.20 16.91
N ASP A 96 -6.20 -2.51 16.09
CA ASP A 96 -4.80 -2.16 16.35
C ASP A 96 -4.30 -0.90 15.61
N ASP A 97 -5.22 -0.20 14.91
CA ASP A 97 -4.98 1.07 14.21
C ASP A 97 -3.96 0.99 13.05
N GLN A 98 -3.71 -0.20 12.50
CA GLN A 98 -2.68 -0.42 11.48
C GLN A 98 -3.23 -0.78 10.08
N PHE A 99 -4.50 -0.55 9.84
CA PHE A 99 -5.12 -0.69 8.53
C PHE A 99 -4.97 0.59 7.69
N THR A 100 -5.00 0.43 6.36
CA THR A 100 -4.84 1.55 5.42
C THR A 100 -5.87 1.52 4.30
N THR A 101 -6.12 2.68 3.67
CA THR A 101 -6.80 2.81 2.38
C THR A 101 -5.74 3.13 1.35
N ASN A 102 -5.65 2.31 0.31
CA ASN A 102 -4.64 2.43 -0.74
C ASN A 102 -5.30 2.81 -2.06
N ILE A 103 -4.86 3.90 -2.69
CA ILE A 103 -5.35 4.36 -3.99
C ILE A 103 -4.15 4.65 -4.88
N ALA A 104 -4.04 3.97 -6.00
CA ALA A 104 -2.99 4.23 -6.99
C ALA A 104 -3.58 4.44 -8.38
N LEU A 105 -2.87 5.18 -9.24
CA LEU A 105 -3.15 5.25 -10.66
C LEU A 105 -2.00 4.62 -11.43
N SER A 106 -2.34 3.64 -12.27
CA SER A 106 -1.45 3.11 -13.29
C SER A 106 -1.75 3.79 -14.62
N TYR A 107 -0.71 4.28 -15.28
CA TYR A 107 -0.76 4.76 -16.67
C TYR A 107 0.17 3.91 -17.52
N LYS A 108 -0.40 3.20 -18.50
CA LYS A 108 0.36 2.28 -19.38
C LYS A 108 1.24 1.31 -18.57
N HIS A 109 0.65 0.65 -17.59
CA HIS A 109 1.28 -0.33 -16.70
C HIS A 109 2.35 0.21 -15.75
N LYS A 110 2.52 1.54 -15.64
CA LYS A 110 3.43 2.21 -14.70
C LYS A 110 2.63 2.98 -13.66
N LEU A 111 3.08 2.95 -12.43
CA LEU A 111 2.49 3.75 -11.38
C LEU A 111 2.84 5.23 -11.57
N VAL A 112 1.84 6.10 -11.47
CA VAL A 112 2.00 7.55 -11.65
C VAL A 112 1.46 8.36 -10.47
N VAL A 113 0.55 7.78 -9.67
CA VAL A 113 0.00 8.35 -8.43
C VAL A 113 -0.12 7.25 -7.40
N GLY A 114 0.18 7.55 -6.15
CA GLY A 114 -0.07 6.69 -5.00
C GLY A 114 -0.48 7.49 -3.78
N VAL A 115 -1.50 7.02 -3.08
CA VAL A 115 -2.00 7.57 -1.82
C VAL A 115 -2.27 6.42 -0.85
N VAL A 116 -1.67 6.49 0.32
CA VAL A 116 -1.91 5.58 1.45
C VAL A 116 -2.40 6.41 2.62
N ILE A 117 -3.62 6.15 3.06
CA ILE A 117 -4.21 6.79 4.22
C ILE A 117 -4.28 5.76 5.35
N ALA A 118 -3.81 6.10 6.54
CA ALA A 118 -4.01 5.34 7.77
C ALA A 118 -5.10 6.03 8.61
N PRO A 119 -6.38 5.62 8.48
CA PRO A 119 -7.50 6.36 9.01
C PRO A 119 -7.43 6.57 10.52
N ALA A 120 -7.17 5.51 11.29
CA ALA A 120 -7.12 5.56 12.74
C ALA A 120 -5.91 6.33 13.31
N ARG A 121 -4.88 6.55 12.48
CA ARG A 121 -3.65 7.26 12.86
C ARG A 121 -3.64 8.71 12.40
N ASN A 122 -4.63 9.12 11.59
CA ASN A 122 -4.67 10.43 10.93
C ASN A 122 -3.41 10.73 10.10
N GLU A 123 -2.85 9.72 9.44
CA GLU A 123 -1.64 9.81 8.63
C GLU A 123 -1.98 9.61 7.16
N ILE A 124 -1.34 10.39 6.29
CA ILE A 124 -1.46 10.28 4.84
C ILE A 124 -0.05 10.29 4.25
N TYR A 125 0.23 9.31 3.40
CA TYR A 125 1.42 9.24 2.55
C TYR A 125 0.98 9.35 1.09
N PHE A 126 1.64 10.17 0.31
CA PHE A 126 1.27 10.33 -1.10
C PHE A 126 2.45 10.70 -1.97
N ALA A 127 2.38 10.32 -3.23
CA ALA A 127 3.37 10.65 -4.24
C ALA A 127 2.73 10.72 -5.63
N SER A 128 3.39 11.43 -6.53
CA SER A 128 3.15 11.33 -7.97
C SER A 128 4.47 11.30 -8.71
N GLU A 129 4.49 10.66 -9.88
CA GLU A 129 5.66 10.47 -10.71
C GLU A 129 6.47 11.76 -10.89
N ASN A 130 7.78 11.72 -10.56
CA ASN A 130 8.75 12.81 -10.61
C ASN A 130 8.45 14.03 -9.72
N ASN A 131 7.65 13.87 -8.66
CA ASN A 131 7.31 14.95 -7.74
C ASN A 131 7.85 14.73 -6.31
N GLY A 132 8.29 13.51 -6.03
CA GLY A 132 8.72 13.05 -4.71
C GLY A 132 7.55 12.57 -3.87
N ALA A 133 7.88 12.04 -2.69
CA ALA A 133 6.93 11.53 -1.71
C ALA A 133 6.71 12.52 -0.56
N PHE A 134 5.50 12.51 -0.02
CA PHE A 134 5.06 13.40 1.03
C PHE A 134 4.33 12.64 2.14
N TYR A 135 4.44 13.15 3.34
CA TYR A 135 3.72 12.73 4.53
C TYR A 135 2.95 13.90 5.11
N GLN A 136 1.74 13.64 5.59
CA GLN A 136 0.90 14.61 6.28
C GLN A 136 0.21 13.93 7.46
N LYS A 137 0.19 14.60 8.59
CA LYS A 137 -0.51 14.17 9.80
C LYS A 137 -1.53 15.21 10.24
N ASP A 138 -2.74 14.75 10.53
CA ASP A 138 -3.80 15.47 11.27
C ASP A 138 -3.95 16.96 10.92
N GLY A 139 -4.07 17.26 9.63
CA GLY A 139 -4.28 18.65 9.16
C GLY A 139 -3.03 19.53 9.18
N GLU A 140 -1.85 18.97 9.51
CA GLU A 140 -0.58 19.65 9.31
C GLU A 140 -0.28 19.85 7.82
N ASN A 141 0.63 20.77 7.51
CA ASN A 141 1.09 20.91 6.13
C ASN A 141 1.88 19.66 5.70
N PRO A 142 1.73 19.20 4.46
CA PRO A 142 2.53 18.08 3.94
C PRO A 142 4.02 18.39 4.03
N VAL A 143 4.80 17.40 4.47
CA VAL A 143 6.27 17.44 4.48
C VAL A 143 6.82 16.45 3.46
N LYS A 144 7.84 16.85 2.72
CA LYS A 144 8.54 15.96 1.81
C LYS A 144 9.34 14.94 2.61
N ILE A 145 9.22 13.67 2.25
CA ILE A 145 9.89 12.56 2.92
C ILE A 145 10.91 11.89 1.99
N HIS A 146 11.91 11.28 2.60
CA HIS A 146 12.97 10.52 1.92
C HIS A 146 13.36 9.31 2.75
N VAL A 147 13.80 8.26 2.08
CA VAL A 147 14.45 7.12 2.76
C VAL A 147 15.72 7.60 3.48
N ASN A 148 16.13 6.88 4.52
CA ASN A 148 17.42 7.13 5.16
C ASN A 148 18.57 6.45 4.39
N ASP A 149 19.81 6.73 4.79
CA ASP A 149 21.02 6.24 4.12
C ASP A 149 21.70 5.04 4.80
N LYS A 150 21.03 4.41 5.79
CA LYS A 150 21.60 3.30 6.54
C LYS A 150 21.81 2.05 5.66
N ILE A 151 22.98 1.44 5.80
CA ILE A 151 23.34 0.16 5.20
C ILE A 151 23.75 -0.90 6.25
N ASP A 152 23.91 -0.50 7.51
CA ASP A 152 24.15 -1.35 8.68
C ASP A 152 23.25 -0.90 9.83
N ASP A 153 23.16 -1.68 10.90
CA ASP A 153 22.28 -1.44 12.04
C ASP A 153 20.81 -1.26 11.59
N LEU A 154 20.39 -2.20 10.75
CA LEU A 154 19.13 -2.10 10.01
C LEU A 154 17.94 -2.50 10.87
N THR A 155 16.83 -1.82 10.63
CA THR A 155 15.51 -2.17 11.13
C THR A 155 14.71 -2.85 10.03
N VAL A 156 14.27 -4.08 10.27
CA VAL A 156 13.33 -4.77 9.39
C VAL A 156 11.91 -4.64 9.93
N LEU A 157 10.97 -4.34 9.02
CA LEU A 157 9.54 -4.32 9.32
C LEU A 157 8.91 -5.66 8.92
N THR A 158 8.23 -6.29 9.87
CA THR A 158 7.51 -7.55 9.67
C THR A 158 6.01 -7.35 9.80
N SER A 159 5.23 -8.22 9.13
CA SER A 159 3.77 -8.21 9.28
C SER A 159 3.35 -8.61 10.70
N VAL A 160 2.24 -8.04 11.17
CA VAL A 160 1.62 -8.43 12.43
C VAL A 160 1.03 -9.84 12.33
N PHE A 161 0.29 -10.13 11.24
CA PHE A 161 -0.49 -11.36 11.07
C PHE A 161 0.07 -12.34 10.04
N HIS A 162 1.02 -11.93 9.19
CA HIS A 162 1.44 -12.68 8.01
C HIS A 162 2.95 -12.92 7.91
N PHE A 163 3.67 -12.76 9.02
CA PHE A 163 5.09 -13.08 9.10
C PHE A 163 5.28 -14.60 9.02
N ASN A 164 6.20 -15.07 8.17
CA ASN A 164 6.41 -16.47 7.88
C ASN A 164 7.85 -16.95 8.16
N GLU A 165 8.07 -18.27 8.04
CA GLU A 165 9.36 -18.90 8.34
C GLU A 165 10.45 -18.49 7.34
N GLU A 166 10.11 -18.24 6.07
CA GLU A 166 11.07 -17.80 5.05
C GLU A 166 11.58 -16.39 5.35
N GLU A 167 10.68 -15.47 5.71
CA GLU A 167 11.04 -14.13 6.16
C GLU A 167 11.91 -14.17 7.44
N ALA A 168 11.59 -15.06 8.37
CA ALA A 168 12.38 -15.26 9.59
C ALA A 168 13.79 -15.79 9.28
N ALA A 169 13.91 -16.73 8.35
CA ALA A 169 15.19 -17.29 7.93
C ALA A 169 16.08 -16.23 7.25
N LEU A 170 15.51 -15.34 6.43
CA LEU A 170 16.25 -14.22 5.83
C LEU A 170 16.77 -13.25 6.90
N ILE A 171 15.96 -12.92 7.89
CA ILE A 171 16.37 -12.05 8.98
C ILE A 171 17.51 -12.68 9.78
N GLU A 172 17.41 -13.96 10.13
CA GLU A 172 18.45 -14.67 10.87
C GLU A 172 19.74 -14.82 10.05
N LYS A 173 19.65 -15.08 8.74
CA LYS A 173 20.80 -15.15 7.82
C LYS A 173 21.60 -13.85 7.81
N HIS A 174 20.92 -12.70 7.94
CA HIS A 174 21.51 -11.37 7.86
C HIS A 174 21.54 -10.61 9.20
N LYS A 175 21.50 -11.33 10.32
CA LYS A 175 21.51 -10.75 11.69
C LYS A 175 22.77 -9.95 12.05
N ASP A 176 23.83 -10.09 11.27
CA ASP A 176 25.03 -9.24 11.36
C ASP A 176 24.73 -7.79 10.96
N ARG A 177 23.81 -7.57 10.03
CA ARG A 177 23.38 -6.26 9.55
C ARG A 177 22.00 -5.84 10.09
N ILE A 178 21.06 -6.78 10.24
CA ILE A 178 19.70 -6.52 10.78
C ILE A 178 19.76 -6.61 12.31
N LYS A 179 19.62 -5.48 12.99
CA LYS A 179 19.68 -5.40 14.46
C LYS A 179 18.34 -5.21 15.14
N HIS A 180 17.36 -4.68 14.41
CA HIS A 180 16.08 -4.34 14.97
C HIS A 180 14.94 -4.96 14.13
N ILE A 181 13.93 -5.48 14.83
CA ILE A 181 12.70 -6.01 14.24
C ILE A 181 11.53 -5.22 14.81
N MET A 182 10.73 -4.63 13.93
CA MET A 182 9.50 -3.93 14.31
C MET A 182 8.31 -4.52 13.56
N LYS A 183 7.16 -4.60 14.21
CA LYS A 183 5.92 -5.04 13.57
C LYS A 183 5.13 -3.85 13.05
N ARG A 184 4.64 -3.97 11.80
CA ARG A 184 3.70 -3.03 11.21
C ARG A 184 2.71 -3.75 10.33
N GLY A 185 1.43 -3.28 10.37
CA GLY A 185 0.36 -3.76 9.49
C GLY A 185 0.41 -3.13 8.11
N SER A 186 -0.33 -3.70 7.18
CA SER A 186 -0.71 -3.12 5.88
C SER A 186 0.42 -2.48 5.08
N SER A 187 0.07 -1.53 4.25
CA SER A 187 0.97 -0.68 3.45
C SER A 187 1.81 0.31 4.28
N LEU A 188 1.62 0.35 5.61
CA LEU A 188 2.45 1.17 6.51
C LEU A 188 3.92 0.72 6.56
N LYS A 189 4.25 -0.53 6.16
CA LYS A 189 5.63 -1.01 6.12
C LYS A 189 6.47 -0.26 5.07
N PRO A 190 6.13 -0.29 3.76
CA PRO A 190 6.87 0.49 2.77
C PRO A 190 6.78 2.01 3.01
N CYS A 191 5.65 2.52 3.53
CA CYS A 191 5.51 3.93 3.88
C CYS A 191 6.47 4.35 5.01
N ALA A 192 6.71 3.50 6.00
CA ALA A 192 7.69 3.79 7.06
C ALA A 192 9.13 3.80 6.52
N ILE A 193 9.46 2.95 5.54
CA ILE A 193 10.76 2.99 4.86
C ILE A 193 10.89 4.29 4.06
N ALA A 194 9.85 4.69 3.32
CA ALA A 194 9.79 5.95 2.58
C ALA A 194 10.00 7.17 3.50
N HIS A 195 9.56 7.08 4.75
CA HIS A 195 9.71 8.11 5.78
C HIS A 195 11.07 8.05 6.52
N GLY A 196 11.95 7.12 6.14
CA GLY A 196 13.26 6.96 6.76
C GLY A 196 13.26 6.34 8.16
N LEU A 197 12.16 5.68 8.57
CA LEU A 197 11.99 5.10 9.90
C LEU A 197 12.46 3.64 10.01
N ALA A 198 12.69 2.99 8.89
CA ALA A 198 13.18 1.63 8.77
C ALA A 198 13.86 1.44 7.41
N GLU A 199 14.49 0.28 7.19
CA GLU A 199 15.30 0.06 6.00
C GLU A 199 14.79 -1.07 5.12
N ILE A 200 14.12 -2.08 5.68
CA ILE A 200 13.77 -3.31 4.95
C ILE A 200 12.36 -3.80 5.34
N THR A 201 11.62 -4.32 4.36
CA THR A 201 10.53 -5.26 4.59
C THR A 201 10.54 -6.34 3.51
N TYR A 202 10.32 -7.58 3.93
CA TYR A 202 10.11 -8.73 3.06
C TYR A 202 8.64 -9.11 3.03
N ARG A 203 8.19 -9.60 1.90
CA ARG A 203 6.91 -10.29 1.75
C ARG A 203 7.10 -11.50 0.85
N MET A 204 7.59 -12.59 1.45
CA MET A 204 7.91 -13.84 0.75
C MET A 204 6.68 -14.76 0.72
N SER A 205 5.60 -14.28 0.10
CA SER A 205 4.32 -14.99 0.06
C SER A 205 3.57 -14.63 -1.22
N PRO A 206 2.93 -15.60 -1.90
CA PRO A 206 2.25 -15.40 -3.18
C PRO A 206 0.86 -14.73 -3.04
N ASN A 207 0.49 -14.27 -1.86
CA ASN A 207 -0.90 -13.93 -1.55
C ASN A 207 -1.22 -12.44 -1.65
N THR A 208 -0.20 -11.56 -1.83
CA THR A 208 -0.47 -10.15 -2.07
C THR A 208 -0.91 -9.92 -3.52
N LYS A 209 -1.69 -8.90 -3.72
CA LYS A 209 -2.26 -8.54 -5.01
C LYS A 209 -1.80 -7.12 -5.41
N GLU A 210 -2.17 -6.67 -6.60
CA GLU A 210 -1.75 -5.35 -7.10
C GLU A 210 -2.16 -4.21 -6.16
N TRP A 211 -3.36 -4.25 -5.60
CA TRP A 211 -3.89 -3.21 -4.73
C TRP A 211 -3.21 -3.12 -3.36
N ASP A 212 -2.60 -4.22 -2.87
CA ASP A 212 -1.79 -4.21 -1.64
C ASP A 212 -0.47 -3.45 -1.79
N THR A 213 0.02 -3.30 -3.03
CA THR A 213 1.38 -2.83 -3.30
C THR A 213 1.47 -1.54 -4.12
N ALA A 214 0.50 -1.27 -5.00
CA ALA A 214 0.61 -0.20 -5.97
C ALA A 214 0.84 1.19 -5.34
N ALA A 215 0.05 1.56 -4.35
CA ALA A 215 0.15 2.88 -3.74
C ALA A 215 1.45 3.06 -2.95
N CYS A 216 1.80 2.08 -2.12
CA CYS A 216 3.00 2.17 -1.28
C CYS A 216 4.30 2.00 -2.09
N GLN A 217 4.29 1.32 -3.24
CA GLN A 217 5.46 1.21 -4.11
C GLN A 217 5.87 2.57 -4.67
N ILE A 218 4.99 3.30 -5.35
CA ILE A 218 5.36 4.60 -5.91
C ILE A 218 5.75 5.60 -4.82
N ILE A 219 5.13 5.55 -3.64
CA ILE A 219 5.52 6.38 -2.50
C ILE A 219 6.97 6.08 -2.09
N LEU A 220 7.33 4.80 -1.98
CA LEU A 220 8.70 4.42 -1.63
C LEU A 220 9.70 4.80 -2.73
N GLU A 221 9.38 4.56 -3.99
CA GLU A 221 10.25 4.89 -5.13
C GLU A 221 10.48 6.40 -5.25
N GLU A 222 9.45 7.21 -5.10
CA GLU A 222 9.55 8.67 -5.11
C GLU A 222 10.25 9.24 -3.86
N ALA A 223 10.35 8.47 -2.77
CA ALA A 223 11.17 8.77 -1.62
C ALA A 223 12.65 8.35 -1.79
N GLY A 224 12.99 7.68 -2.90
CA GLY A 224 14.36 7.23 -3.24
C GLY A 224 14.67 5.80 -2.81
N GLY A 225 13.69 5.01 -2.38
CA GLY A 225 13.81 3.59 -2.07
C GLY A 225 13.59 2.70 -3.30
N LEU A 226 13.53 1.39 -3.06
CA LEU A 226 13.36 0.37 -4.10
C LEU A 226 12.26 -0.60 -3.68
N PHE A 227 11.42 -0.98 -4.64
CA PHE A 227 10.37 -1.98 -4.47
C PHE A 227 10.47 -2.98 -5.62
N VAL A 228 10.91 -4.19 -5.35
CA VAL A 228 11.27 -5.17 -6.38
C VAL A 228 10.79 -6.57 -6.02
N LYS A 229 10.70 -7.46 -7.01
CA LYS A 229 10.58 -8.89 -6.77
C LYS A 229 11.87 -9.45 -6.15
N PRO A 230 11.85 -10.65 -5.55
CA PRO A 230 13.04 -11.28 -4.99
C PRO A 230 14.18 -11.46 -6.00
N ASP A 231 13.90 -11.66 -7.28
CA ASP A 231 14.92 -11.75 -8.33
C ASP A 231 15.49 -10.37 -8.76
N GLY A 232 15.03 -9.29 -8.15
CA GLY A 232 15.43 -7.92 -8.47
C GLY A 232 14.69 -7.30 -9.66
N SER A 233 13.77 -8.03 -10.29
CA SER A 233 12.98 -7.50 -11.40
C SER A 233 11.87 -6.56 -10.90
N PRO A 234 11.42 -5.60 -11.74
CA PRO A 234 10.35 -4.68 -11.37
C PRO A 234 8.99 -5.38 -11.29
N ILE A 235 8.12 -4.86 -10.44
CA ILE A 235 6.70 -5.23 -10.42
C ILE A 235 5.97 -4.32 -11.41
N THR A 236 5.11 -4.91 -12.23
CA THR A 236 4.24 -4.19 -13.17
C THR A 236 2.78 -4.27 -12.73
N TYR A 237 1.94 -3.39 -13.24
CA TYR A 237 0.56 -3.24 -12.82
C TYR A 237 -0.42 -3.32 -13.99
N ASN A 238 -1.71 -3.45 -13.68
CA ASN A 238 -2.78 -3.74 -14.63
C ASN A 238 -2.51 -5.05 -15.40
N ARG A 239 -2.22 -6.11 -14.66
CA ARG A 239 -1.92 -7.45 -15.18
C ARG A 239 -3.18 -8.31 -15.27
N VAL A 240 -3.12 -9.38 -16.05
CA VAL A 240 -4.16 -10.43 -16.08
C VAL A 240 -4.19 -11.18 -14.73
N ASP A 241 -3.02 -11.68 -14.27
CA ASP A 241 -2.88 -12.22 -12.92
C ASP A 241 -2.52 -11.08 -11.96
N VAL A 242 -3.47 -10.69 -11.14
CA VAL A 242 -3.31 -9.59 -10.17
C VAL A 242 -2.42 -9.94 -8.98
N TYR A 243 -2.09 -11.22 -8.79
CA TYR A 243 -1.28 -11.68 -7.66
C TYR A 243 0.22 -11.40 -7.83
N ASN A 244 0.88 -11.03 -6.76
CA ASN A 244 2.34 -10.92 -6.65
C ASN A 244 2.92 -12.30 -6.24
N ARG A 245 2.93 -13.25 -7.17
CA ARG A 245 3.23 -14.69 -6.92
C ARG A 245 4.58 -14.94 -6.28
N GLU A 246 5.58 -14.13 -6.64
CA GLU A 246 6.94 -14.26 -6.13
C GLU A 246 7.16 -13.51 -4.82
N GLY A 247 6.17 -12.73 -4.37
CA GLY A 247 6.35 -11.79 -3.26
C GLY A 247 7.09 -10.52 -3.66
N TYR A 248 7.59 -9.77 -2.67
CA TYR A 248 8.36 -8.53 -2.90
C TYR A 248 9.35 -8.24 -1.78
N ILE A 249 10.31 -7.39 -2.12
CA ILE A 249 11.24 -6.76 -1.18
C ILE A 249 11.15 -5.25 -1.35
N ALA A 250 10.97 -4.53 -0.25
CA ALA A 250 11.02 -3.08 -0.23
C ALA A 250 12.16 -2.62 0.68
N VAL A 251 13.03 -1.73 0.16
CA VAL A 251 14.24 -1.29 0.85
C VAL A 251 14.53 0.19 0.62
N ASN A 252 15.27 0.79 1.55
CA ASN A 252 15.78 2.15 1.41
C ASN A 252 16.90 2.25 0.36
N LYS A 253 17.77 1.23 0.22
CA LYS A 253 18.95 1.21 -0.63
C LYS A 253 19.13 -0.15 -1.28
N LYS A 254 19.74 -0.16 -2.48
CA LYS A 254 20.04 -1.41 -3.22
C LYS A 254 20.92 -2.38 -2.43
N GLU A 255 21.86 -1.88 -1.64
CA GLU A 255 22.74 -2.64 -0.78
C GLU A 255 22.01 -3.44 0.30
N ASN A 256 20.76 -3.10 0.57
CA ASN A 256 19.91 -3.76 1.56
C ASN A 256 18.91 -4.77 0.94
N ILE A 257 19.06 -5.10 -0.34
CA ILE A 257 18.42 -6.27 -0.94
C ILE A 257 19.18 -7.50 -0.43
N LEU A 258 18.78 -8.01 0.72
CA LEU A 258 19.42 -9.12 1.42
C LEU A 258 18.59 -10.40 1.22
N LEU A 259 19.07 -11.33 0.38
CA LEU A 259 18.45 -12.62 0.06
C LEU A 259 19.30 -13.82 0.43
#